data_f1fd7ec2ab9743c49fd44b0d4073d727
#
_entry.id   f1fd7ec2ab9743c49fd44b0d4073d727
#
_cell.length_a   1.000
_cell.length_b   1.000
_cell.length_c   1.000
_cell.angle_alpha   90.00
_cell.angle_beta   90.00
_cell.angle_gamma   90.00
#
_symmetry.space_group_name_H-M   'P 1'
#
loop_
_entity.id
_entity.type
_entity.pdbx_description
1 polymer ?
#
loop_
_entity_poly.entity_id
_entity_poly.type
_entity_poly.pdbx_seq_one_letter_code
_entity_poly.pdbx_strand_id
1 'polypeptide(L)'
;MLGDTSFDDTAGGDRTDRRALILVENLSVPFDRRVWQECTTLRDAGWEVHVICPRGEKRDTEPEAVIDGVRIHRYPLRAATGGPAGYLREYGSALWHTARLARKVGPVDVVHACNPPDLLFLPALWLKRRGARFVFDQHDLVPELYLSRFDRGEDLLYRAVCALERRTYRAADVVLATNESYRDVAIRRGGQRPQDVFVVRSAPAVERFQPVPPEPELKRGKPHLLCYLGVMGPQDGVDYALRALAKLRDELGRTDWHAVFVGSGDAFDAMLELSRRLGLTEQVQFTGRIPDADLVRYLSTADVCLSPDPRNPLNDVSTMNKVLEYMAMGRPIVSFDLREARVSAGDAALYAPANDEAAFAEVIALLLDDPEQRARMGKIGQERIGGPLSWRNSQASLLAAYAAACGDHTPGPTGRTARTVRTARTARTGKRPRR
;
A
#
# COMPACT_ATOMS: atom_id res chain seq x y z
N MET A 1 -34.11 -30.40 53.92
CA MET A 1 -32.95 -29.54 54.05
C MET A 1 -32.18 -29.66 52.75
N LEU A 2 -32.42 -28.77 51.84
CA LEU A 2 -31.77 -28.70 50.57
C LEU A 2 -30.95 -27.38 50.54
N GLY A 3 -29.65 -27.51 50.44
CA GLY A 3 -28.73 -26.38 50.40
C GLY A 3 -28.77 -25.68 49.05
N ASP A 4 -29.06 -24.41 49.12
CA ASP A 4 -29.03 -23.46 48.01
C ASP A 4 -27.57 -23.05 47.77
N THR A 5 -27.02 -23.42 46.62
CA THR A 5 -25.72 -22.93 46.14
C THR A 5 -25.99 -21.91 45.06
N SER A 6 -26.06 -20.63 45.48
CA SER A 6 -26.03 -19.50 44.59
C SER A 6 -24.67 -19.45 43.85
N PHE A 7 -24.68 -19.72 42.55
CA PHE A 7 -23.56 -19.39 41.66
C PHE A 7 -23.53 -17.88 41.49
N ASP A 8 -22.42 -17.30 41.94
CA ASP A 8 -22.07 -15.89 41.73
C ASP A 8 -21.71 -15.68 40.26
N ASP A 9 -22.64 -15.08 39.52
CA ASP A 9 -22.54 -14.80 38.09
C ASP A 9 -21.92 -13.40 37.88
N THR A 10 -20.61 -13.29 38.20
CA THR A 10 -19.80 -12.12 37.81
C THR A 10 -18.96 -12.43 36.58
N ALA A 11 -19.64 -12.84 35.49
CA ALA A 11 -19.05 -12.88 34.18
C ALA A 11 -19.06 -11.44 33.57
N GLY A 12 -17.89 -10.96 33.22
CA GLY A 12 -17.69 -9.63 32.63
C GLY A 12 -18.62 -9.38 31.45
N GLY A 13 -19.31 -8.23 31.50
CA GLY A 13 -20.23 -7.79 30.47
C GLY A 13 -19.57 -7.79 29.10
N ASP A 14 -20.15 -8.53 28.21
CA ASP A 14 -19.87 -8.58 26.79
C ASP A 14 -20.11 -7.18 26.20
N ARG A 15 -19.04 -6.40 25.95
CA ARG A 15 -19.13 -5.10 25.31
C ARG A 15 -19.27 -5.32 23.80
N THR A 16 -20.48 -5.61 23.35
CA THR A 16 -20.82 -5.87 21.94
C THR A 16 -20.90 -4.63 21.06
N ASP A 17 -20.59 -3.43 21.55
CA ASP A 17 -20.78 -2.17 20.81
C ASP A 17 -19.55 -1.25 20.87
N ARG A 18 -18.34 -1.79 20.57
CA ARG A 18 -17.16 -0.93 20.41
C ARG A 18 -17.24 -0.14 19.12
N ARG A 19 -16.96 1.17 19.21
CA ARG A 19 -17.02 2.08 18.07
C ARG A 19 -15.64 2.50 17.59
N ALA A 20 -15.37 2.31 16.30
CA ALA A 20 -14.19 2.80 15.61
C ALA A 20 -14.53 3.97 14.69
N LEU A 21 -13.72 5.02 14.71
CA LEU A 21 -13.80 6.15 13.78
C LEU A 21 -12.52 6.24 12.96
N ILE A 22 -12.64 6.02 11.65
CA ILE A 22 -11.54 6.10 10.70
C ILE A 22 -11.55 7.46 10.01
N LEU A 23 -10.40 8.14 9.99
CA LEU A 23 -10.20 9.47 9.41
C LEU A 23 -9.32 9.36 8.18
N VAL A 24 -9.83 9.78 7.03
CA VAL A 24 -9.13 9.77 5.73
C VAL A 24 -9.25 11.14 5.09
N GLU A 25 -8.20 11.60 4.41
CA GLU A 25 -8.22 12.92 3.75
C GLU A 25 -8.06 12.84 2.24
N ASN A 26 -7.26 11.91 1.75
CA ASN A 26 -6.83 11.87 0.36
C ASN A 26 -7.84 11.24 -0.61
N LEU A 27 -8.64 10.27 -0.17
CA LEU A 27 -9.58 9.53 -1.03
C LEU A 27 -10.93 9.31 -0.36
N SER A 28 -11.98 9.18 -1.18
CA SER A 28 -13.30 8.76 -0.71
C SER A 28 -13.31 7.26 -0.37
N VAL A 29 -14.21 6.87 0.54
CA VAL A 29 -14.45 5.46 0.90
C VAL A 29 -15.84 5.09 0.37
N PRO A 30 -15.99 3.90 -0.28
CA PRO A 30 -15.09 2.74 -0.38
C PRO A 30 -14.07 2.77 -1.53
N PHE A 31 -13.86 3.89 -2.21
CA PHE A 31 -12.89 3.99 -3.31
C PHE A 31 -11.44 3.75 -2.83
N ASP A 32 -11.07 4.22 -1.63
CA ASP A 32 -9.85 3.79 -0.94
C ASP A 32 -9.98 2.33 -0.50
N ARG A 33 -9.32 1.46 -1.24
CA ARG A 33 -9.47 0.00 -1.07
C ARG A 33 -8.85 -0.52 0.21
N ARG A 34 -7.71 0.05 0.63
CA ARG A 34 -7.06 -0.34 1.87
C ARG A 34 -7.97 -0.03 3.05
N VAL A 35 -8.41 1.21 3.13
CA VAL A 35 -9.33 1.64 4.19
C VAL A 35 -10.64 0.85 4.16
N TRP A 36 -11.14 0.54 2.97
CA TRP A 36 -12.35 -0.29 2.84
C TRP A 36 -12.17 -1.70 3.39
N GLN A 37 -11.03 -2.35 3.08
CA GLN A 37 -10.71 -3.67 3.63
C GLN A 37 -10.56 -3.63 5.15
N GLU A 38 -10.00 -2.57 5.72
CA GLU A 38 -9.92 -2.36 7.15
C GLU A 38 -11.30 -2.15 7.79
N CYS A 39 -12.14 -1.32 7.18
CA CYS A 39 -13.52 -1.10 7.63
C CYS A 39 -14.32 -2.40 7.69
N THR A 40 -14.29 -3.18 6.61
CA THR A 40 -15.04 -4.45 6.53
C THR A 40 -14.49 -5.48 7.52
N THR A 41 -13.16 -5.54 7.70
CA THR A 41 -12.53 -6.41 8.69
C THR A 41 -12.98 -6.07 10.13
N LEU A 42 -13.00 -4.80 10.49
CA LEU A 42 -13.42 -4.35 11.81
C LEU A 42 -14.91 -4.59 12.03
N ARG A 43 -15.75 -4.29 11.04
CA ARG A 43 -17.19 -4.59 11.07
C ARG A 43 -17.44 -6.10 11.33
N ASP A 44 -16.74 -6.96 10.58
CA ASP A 44 -16.88 -8.42 10.69
C ASP A 44 -16.39 -8.94 12.05
N ALA A 45 -15.50 -8.18 12.70
CA ALA A 45 -15.08 -8.42 14.08
C ALA A 45 -16.00 -7.79 15.15
N GLY A 46 -17.17 -7.26 14.76
CA GLY A 46 -18.19 -6.73 15.67
C GLY A 46 -18.02 -5.26 16.07
N TRP A 47 -17.20 -4.49 15.37
CA TRP A 47 -17.08 -3.04 15.61
C TRP A 47 -18.18 -2.25 14.89
N GLU A 48 -18.76 -1.25 15.53
CA GLU A 48 -19.50 -0.19 14.86
C GLU A 48 -18.49 0.75 14.17
N VAL A 49 -18.42 0.68 12.83
CA VAL A 49 -17.40 1.41 12.06
C VAL A 49 -17.98 2.67 11.43
N HIS A 50 -17.38 3.82 11.77
CA HIS A 50 -17.62 5.10 11.14
C HIS A 50 -16.39 5.55 10.35
N VAL A 51 -16.61 6.18 9.21
CA VAL A 51 -15.55 6.77 8.38
C VAL A 51 -15.85 8.23 8.12
N ILE A 52 -14.84 9.10 8.24
CA ILE A 52 -14.89 10.48 7.77
C ILE A 52 -13.87 10.61 6.64
N CYS A 53 -14.34 10.98 5.43
CA CYS A 53 -13.50 11.08 4.24
C CYS A 53 -14.02 12.22 3.32
N PRO A 54 -13.24 12.65 2.29
CA PRO A 54 -13.75 13.57 1.28
C PRO A 54 -14.78 12.88 0.37
N ARG A 55 -15.58 13.69 -0.31
CA ARG A 55 -16.42 13.24 -1.43
C ARG A 55 -15.57 12.93 -2.64
N GLY A 56 -15.95 11.89 -3.37
CA GLY A 56 -15.39 11.66 -4.69
C GLY A 56 -15.98 12.58 -5.76
N GLU A 57 -15.32 12.69 -6.90
CA GLU A 57 -15.76 13.56 -8.00
C GLU A 57 -16.95 13.00 -8.79
N LYS A 58 -16.89 11.71 -9.13
CA LYS A 58 -17.89 11.02 -9.99
C LYS A 58 -18.63 9.90 -9.26
N ARG A 59 -18.09 9.43 -8.16
CA ARG A 59 -18.66 8.39 -7.28
C ARG A 59 -18.52 8.86 -5.84
N ASP A 60 -19.22 8.25 -4.91
CA ASP A 60 -19.12 8.58 -3.49
C ASP A 60 -19.46 10.07 -3.21
N THR A 61 -20.44 10.62 -3.94
CA THR A 61 -20.80 12.04 -3.89
C THR A 61 -21.74 12.39 -2.74
N GLU A 62 -22.51 11.41 -2.25
CA GLU A 62 -23.47 11.61 -1.18
C GLU A 62 -22.78 11.95 0.14
N PRO A 63 -23.30 12.91 0.93
CA PRO A 63 -22.66 13.36 2.16
C PRO A 63 -22.63 12.28 3.26
N GLU A 64 -23.59 11.37 3.24
CA GLU A 64 -23.72 10.27 4.18
C GLU A 64 -24.17 9.02 3.44
N ALA A 65 -23.61 7.89 3.81
CA ALA A 65 -23.99 6.58 3.29
C ALA A 65 -23.79 5.49 4.36
N VAL A 66 -24.56 4.42 4.26
CA VAL A 66 -24.30 3.18 4.95
C VAL A 66 -24.09 2.12 3.88
N ILE A 67 -22.88 1.59 3.80
CA ILE A 67 -22.49 0.57 2.82
C ILE A 67 -21.98 -0.62 3.59
N ASP A 68 -22.55 -1.79 3.36
CA ASP A 68 -22.19 -3.04 4.06
C ASP A 68 -22.08 -2.88 5.59
N GLY A 69 -22.96 -2.08 6.21
CA GLY A 69 -22.94 -1.83 7.64
C GLY A 69 -21.93 -0.78 8.13
N VAL A 70 -21.06 -0.28 7.28
CA VAL A 70 -20.11 0.80 7.59
C VAL A 70 -20.79 2.16 7.35
N ARG A 71 -20.72 3.06 8.35
CA ARG A 71 -21.29 4.41 8.28
C ARG A 71 -20.25 5.40 7.77
N ILE A 72 -20.51 6.03 6.63
CA ILE A 72 -19.58 6.91 5.95
C ILE A 72 -20.11 8.34 5.96
N HIS A 73 -19.29 9.28 6.43
CA HIS A 73 -19.56 10.71 6.50
C HIS A 73 -18.59 11.43 5.57
N ARG A 74 -19.10 12.01 4.48
CA ARG A 74 -18.28 12.65 3.45
C ARG A 74 -18.40 14.16 3.48
N TYR A 75 -17.25 14.85 3.37
CA TYR A 75 -17.19 16.30 3.31
C TYR A 75 -16.71 16.79 1.93
N PRO A 76 -17.12 18.00 1.50
CA PRO A 76 -16.60 18.57 0.28
C PRO A 76 -15.15 19.00 0.47
N LEU A 77 -14.26 18.53 -0.38
CA LEU A 77 -12.86 18.93 -0.42
C LEU A 77 -12.53 19.44 -1.83
N ARG A 78 -11.84 20.57 -1.92
CA ARG A 78 -11.31 21.08 -3.17
C ARG A 78 -9.82 20.80 -3.18
N ALA A 79 -9.36 20.03 -4.16
CA ALA A 79 -7.95 19.74 -4.35
C ALA A 79 -7.12 21.03 -4.48
N ALA A 80 -5.92 21.01 -3.96
CA ALA A 80 -4.99 22.13 -4.03
C ALA A 80 -4.70 22.51 -5.49
N THR A 81 -4.91 23.76 -5.83
CA THR A 81 -4.49 24.33 -7.12
C THR A 81 -3.16 25.03 -6.92
N GLY A 82 -2.06 24.27 -6.99
CA GLY A 82 -0.67 24.76 -7.01
C GLY A 82 -0.17 25.46 -5.74
N GLY A 83 1.08 25.18 -5.37
CA GLY A 83 1.86 25.87 -4.36
C GLY A 83 1.47 25.61 -2.89
N PRO A 84 2.32 26.02 -1.94
CA PRO A 84 2.13 25.75 -0.50
C PRO A 84 0.83 26.32 0.09
N ALA A 85 0.36 27.46 -0.40
CA ALA A 85 -0.90 28.08 0.07
C ALA A 85 -2.14 27.25 -0.30
N GLY A 86 -2.11 26.54 -1.46
CA GLY A 86 -3.17 25.63 -1.86
C GLY A 86 -3.29 24.45 -0.88
N TYR A 87 -2.18 23.81 -0.56
CA TYR A 87 -2.15 22.71 0.42
C TYR A 87 -2.57 23.15 1.83
N LEU A 88 -2.14 24.33 2.27
CA LEU A 88 -2.55 24.85 3.58
C LEU A 88 -4.07 25.05 3.66
N ARG A 89 -4.69 25.55 2.57
CA ARG A 89 -6.14 25.71 2.50
C ARG A 89 -6.87 24.38 2.45
N GLU A 90 -6.39 23.41 1.67
CA GLU A 90 -6.95 22.08 1.55
C GLU A 90 -6.92 21.36 2.91
N TYR A 91 -5.75 21.24 3.52
CA TYR A 91 -5.60 20.58 4.83
C TYR A 91 -6.32 21.31 5.96
N GLY A 92 -6.34 22.64 5.95
CA GLY A 92 -7.12 23.43 6.91
C GLY A 92 -8.62 23.17 6.80
N SER A 93 -9.15 23.09 5.56
CA SER A 93 -10.54 22.74 5.27
C SER A 93 -10.85 21.29 5.72
N ALA A 94 -9.98 20.35 5.37
CA ALA A 94 -10.13 18.94 5.76
C ALA A 94 -10.16 18.77 7.28
N LEU A 95 -9.25 19.41 8.01
CA LEU A 95 -9.23 19.40 9.47
C LEU A 95 -10.49 19.95 10.09
N TRP A 96 -10.97 21.09 9.59
CA TRP A 96 -12.21 21.70 10.09
C TRP A 96 -13.42 20.79 9.88
N HIS A 97 -13.58 20.23 8.67
CA HIS A 97 -14.66 19.31 8.36
C HIS A 97 -14.57 18.02 9.19
N THR A 98 -13.38 17.44 9.30
CA THR A 98 -13.12 16.24 10.11
C THR A 98 -13.46 16.48 11.57
N ALA A 99 -13.01 17.59 12.17
CA ALA A 99 -13.33 17.93 13.56
C ALA A 99 -14.83 18.15 13.78
N ARG A 100 -15.52 18.78 12.82
CA ARG A 100 -16.97 19.01 12.88
C ARG A 100 -17.75 17.69 12.81
N LEU A 101 -17.38 16.80 11.86
CA LEU A 101 -18.05 15.51 11.69
C LEU A 101 -17.74 14.55 12.85
N ALA A 102 -16.51 14.54 13.37
CA ALA A 102 -16.15 13.76 14.56
C ALA A 102 -16.98 14.15 15.78
N ARG A 103 -17.34 15.45 15.95
CA ARG A 103 -18.27 15.88 16.99
C ARG A 103 -19.69 15.33 16.77
N LYS A 104 -20.13 15.20 15.49
CA LYS A 104 -21.43 14.63 15.15
C LYS A 104 -21.50 13.14 15.41
N VAL A 105 -20.42 12.40 15.13
CA VAL A 105 -20.31 10.96 15.44
C VAL A 105 -20.37 10.70 16.94
N GLY A 106 -19.80 11.60 17.75
CA GLY A 106 -19.81 11.48 19.21
C GLY A 106 -18.67 10.64 19.78
N PRO A 107 -18.84 10.04 20.98
CA PRO A 107 -17.80 9.23 21.62
C PRO A 107 -17.47 7.97 20.82
N VAL A 108 -16.17 7.64 20.77
CA VAL A 108 -15.64 6.44 20.11
C VAL A 108 -14.59 5.78 21.00
N ASP A 109 -14.40 4.48 20.88
CA ASP A 109 -13.37 3.73 21.62
C ASP A 109 -12.01 3.86 20.94
N VAL A 110 -11.99 3.84 19.59
CA VAL A 110 -10.78 3.98 18.80
C VAL A 110 -10.97 5.05 17.73
N VAL A 111 -10.02 5.98 17.64
CA VAL A 111 -9.83 6.83 16.46
C VAL A 111 -8.63 6.33 15.68
N HIS A 112 -8.84 6.05 14.41
CA HIS A 112 -7.85 5.54 13.47
C HIS A 112 -7.63 6.60 12.39
N ALA A 113 -6.43 7.18 12.32
CA ALA A 113 -6.13 8.21 11.33
C ALA A 113 -5.10 7.73 10.31
N CYS A 114 -5.47 7.82 9.04
CA CYS A 114 -4.62 7.49 7.90
C CYS A 114 -3.88 8.75 7.42
N ASN A 115 -2.61 8.61 7.08
CA ASN A 115 -1.87 9.69 6.41
C ASN A 115 -1.74 9.43 4.89
N PRO A 116 -1.36 10.40 4.04
CA PRO A 116 -1.26 11.82 4.35
C PRO A 116 -2.62 12.48 4.57
N PRO A 117 -2.70 13.67 5.24
CA PRO A 117 -1.61 14.40 5.89
C PRO A 117 -1.39 13.95 7.34
N ASP A 118 -0.16 14.14 7.83
CA ASP A 118 0.16 13.88 9.24
C ASP A 118 -0.56 14.84 10.23
N LEU A 119 -1.40 15.73 9.74
CA LEU A 119 -2.17 16.67 10.56
C LEU A 119 -3.41 16.05 11.23
N LEU A 120 -3.87 14.87 10.78
CA LEU A 120 -5.05 14.21 11.34
C LEU A 120 -4.86 13.74 12.79
N PHE A 121 -3.63 13.78 13.33
CA PHE A 121 -3.42 13.57 14.77
C PHE A 121 -4.10 14.66 15.64
N LEU A 122 -4.38 15.85 15.12
CA LEU A 122 -5.02 16.91 15.87
C LEU A 122 -6.46 16.57 16.29
N PRO A 123 -7.38 16.19 15.38
CA PRO A 123 -8.69 15.67 15.78
C PRO A 123 -8.59 14.37 16.59
N ALA A 124 -7.59 13.50 16.30
CA ALA A 124 -7.37 12.29 17.07
C ALA A 124 -6.99 12.60 18.54
N LEU A 125 -6.11 13.57 18.78
CA LEU A 125 -5.77 14.02 20.15
C LEU A 125 -6.98 14.58 20.92
N TRP A 126 -7.88 15.29 20.23
CA TRP A 126 -9.11 15.79 20.85
C TRP A 126 -10.03 14.65 21.29
N LEU A 127 -10.18 13.59 20.45
CA LEU A 127 -10.92 12.38 20.79
C LEU A 127 -10.21 11.59 21.91
N LYS A 128 -8.88 11.48 21.85
CA LYS A 128 -8.08 10.82 22.88
C LYS A 128 -8.27 11.43 24.27
N ARG A 129 -8.35 12.77 24.37
CA ARG A 129 -8.69 13.45 25.64
C ARG A 129 -10.10 13.13 26.14
N ARG A 130 -10.94 12.53 25.33
CA ARG A 130 -12.30 12.07 25.65
C ARG A 130 -12.39 10.57 25.89
N GLY A 131 -11.27 9.89 25.95
CA GLY A 131 -11.18 8.45 26.27
C GLY A 131 -10.89 7.53 25.09
N ALA A 132 -10.91 8.03 23.84
CA ALA A 132 -10.55 7.21 22.69
C ALA A 132 -9.09 6.79 22.69
N ARG A 133 -8.77 5.64 22.13
CA ARG A 133 -7.42 5.22 21.77
C ARG A 133 -7.08 5.69 20.37
N PHE A 134 -5.82 6.02 20.12
CA PHE A 134 -5.38 6.50 18.82
C PHE A 134 -4.51 5.48 18.09
N VAL A 135 -5.03 4.99 16.97
CA VAL A 135 -4.31 4.16 15.99
C VAL A 135 -3.88 5.05 14.83
N PHE A 136 -2.58 5.13 14.58
CA PHE A 136 -2.03 5.84 13.42
C PHE A 136 -1.73 4.84 12.31
N ASP A 137 -2.40 4.95 11.17
CA ASP A 137 -2.15 4.12 9.99
C ASP A 137 -1.26 4.89 9.01
N GLN A 138 -0.03 4.45 8.92
CA GLN A 138 0.99 5.07 8.09
C GLN A 138 0.95 4.49 6.68
N HIS A 139 0.26 5.17 5.76
CA HIS A 139 0.20 4.80 4.35
C HIS A 139 1.43 5.27 3.59
N ASP A 140 1.93 6.47 3.92
CA ASP A 140 3.06 7.10 3.25
C ASP A 140 4.10 7.64 4.24
N LEU A 141 5.37 7.65 3.82
CA LEU A 141 6.44 8.39 4.46
C LEU A 141 6.44 9.82 3.91
N VAL A 142 5.69 10.72 4.56
CA VAL A 142 5.47 12.10 4.05
C VAL A 142 6.79 12.90 3.90
N PRO A 143 7.81 12.76 4.77
CA PRO A 143 9.13 13.37 4.53
C PRO A 143 9.80 12.87 3.25
N GLU A 144 9.80 11.57 2.99
CA GLU A 144 10.39 10.98 1.79
C GLU A 144 9.58 11.33 0.53
N LEU A 145 8.25 11.38 0.65
CA LEU A 145 7.37 11.84 -0.43
C LEU A 145 7.66 13.30 -0.79
N TYR A 146 7.91 14.16 0.20
CA TYR A 146 8.31 15.54 -0.02
C TYR A 146 9.62 15.62 -0.83
N LEU A 147 10.65 14.86 -0.44
CA LEU A 147 11.92 14.84 -1.14
C LEU A 147 11.80 14.29 -2.58
N SER A 148 10.94 13.31 -2.80
CA SER A 148 10.76 12.71 -4.12
C SER A 148 9.90 13.55 -5.08
N ARG A 149 9.02 14.41 -4.57
CA ARG A 149 8.17 15.31 -5.38
C ARG A 149 8.77 16.68 -5.65
N PHE A 150 9.56 17.19 -4.71
CA PHE A 150 10.11 18.53 -4.76
C PHE A 150 11.63 18.46 -4.72
N ASP A 151 12.29 18.90 -5.77
CA ASP A 151 13.76 18.95 -5.87
C ASP A 151 14.34 20.12 -5.03
N ARG A 152 14.00 20.14 -3.73
CA ARG A 152 14.37 21.22 -2.79
C ARG A 152 15.30 20.79 -1.67
N GLY A 153 15.58 19.50 -1.55
CA GLY A 153 16.37 18.94 -0.45
C GLY A 153 15.72 19.13 0.93
N GLU A 154 16.54 19.06 1.98
CA GLU A 154 16.10 19.12 3.38
C GLU A 154 15.92 20.58 3.88
N ASP A 155 15.01 21.31 3.31
CA ASP A 155 14.69 22.70 3.64
C ASP A 155 13.89 22.86 4.96
N LEU A 156 13.46 24.09 5.29
CA LEU A 156 12.65 24.35 6.48
C LEU A 156 11.29 23.65 6.43
N LEU A 157 10.71 23.49 5.25
CA LEU A 157 9.43 22.80 5.09
C LEU A 157 9.59 21.30 5.31
N TYR A 158 10.66 20.69 4.80
CA TYR A 158 11.01 19.30 5.12
C TYR A 158 11.13 19.08 6.64
N ARG A 159 11.83 19.99 7.36
CA ARG A 159 11.95 19.93 8.83
C ARG A 159 10.59 20.03 9.53
N ALA A 160 9.70 20.87 9.02
CA ALA A 160 8.33 20.98 9.53
C ALA A 160 7.53 19.69 9.32
N VAL A 161 7.62 19.07 8.13
CA VAL A 161 7.01 17.78 7.82
C VAL A 161 7.54 16.67 8.76
N CYS A 162 8.84 16.58 8.95
CA CYS A 162 9.45 15.65 9.92
C CYS A 162 8.98 15.90 11.36
N ALA A 163 8.78 17.17 11.74
CA ALA A 163 8.27 17.50 13.07
C ALA A 163 6.81 17.12 13.26
N LEU A 164 5.99 17.22 12.21
CA LEU A 164 4.59 16.76 12.22
C LEU A 164 4.51 15.23 12.33
N GLU A 165 5.27 14.50 11.50
CA GLU A 165 5.37 13.05 11.58
C GLU A 165 5.74 12.57 12.98
N ARG A 166 6.78 13.16 13.60
CA ARG A 166 7.18 12.82 14.97
C ARG A 166 6.08 13.10 16.01
N ARG A 167 5.28 14.14 15.81
CA ARG A 167 4.16 14.45 16.72
C ARG A 167 3.04 13.44 16.55
N THR A 168 2.76 13.00 15.33
CA THR A 168 1.77 11.96 15.04
C THR A 168 2.15 10.65 15.69
N TYR A 169 3.38 10.19 15.51
CA TYR A 169 3.87 8.99 16.20
C TYR A 169 3.75 9.09 17.72
N ARG A 170 4.20 10.21 18.32
CA ARG A 170 4.12 10.39 19.78
C ARG A 170 2.69 10.44 20.33
N ALA A 171 1.74 10.86 19.50
CA ALA A 171 0.33 10.92 19.89
C ALA A 171 -0.34 9.54 19.83
N ALA A 172 0.12 8.67 18.94
CA ALA A 172 -0.45 7.35 18.71
C ALA A 172 -0.21 6.40 19.89
N ASP A 173 -1.21 5.58 20.21
CA ASP A 173 -1.08 4.46 21.15
C ASP A 173 -0.54 3.22 20.39
N VAL A 174 -0.93 3.07 19.12
CA VAL A 174 -0.51 2.00 18.22
C VAL A 174 -0.28 2.58 16.82
N VAL A 175 0.68 2.02 16.09
CA VAL A 175 0.98 2.38 14.71
C VAL A 175 0.77 1.16 13.81
N LEU A 176 0.07 1.37 12.68
CA LEU A 176 0.02 0.43 11.58
C LEU A 176 1.03 0.88 10.52
N ALA A 177 1.81 -0.04 10.03
CA ALA A 177 2.78 0.18 8.96
C ALA A 177 2.46 -0.71 7.77
N THR A 178 2.63 -0.21 6.55
CA THR A 178 2.31 -0.96 5.33
C THR A 178 3.30 -2.10 5.05
N ASN A 179 4.51 -2.04 5.63
CA ASN A 179 5.55 -3.06 5.47
C ASN A 179 6.59 -2.96 6.61
N GLU A 180 7.57 -3.87 6.60
CA GLU A 180 8.63 -3.89 7.62
C GLU A 180 9.57 -2.69 7.54
N SER A 181 9.80 -2.14 6.36
CA SER A 181 10.62 -0.92 6.19
C SER A 181 9.95 0.29 6.85
N TYR A 182 8.64 0.45 6.69
CA TYR A 182 7.87 1.50 7.37
C TYR A 182 7.80 1.26 8.89
N ARG A 183 7.65 0.00 9.30
CA ARG A 183 7.74 -0.37 10.72
C ARG A 183 9.08 0.05 11.32
N ASP A 184 10.18 -0.19 10.64
CA ASP A 184 11.52 0.24 11.05
C ASP A 184 11.60 1.77 11.18
N VAL A 185 10.98 2.53 10.30
CA VAL A 185 10.90 3.99 10.38
C VAL A 185 10.11 4.42 11.62
N ALA A 186 8.95 3.84 11.88
CA ALA A 186 8.13 4.12 13.05
C ALA A 186 8.89 3.88 14.36
N ILE A 187 9.68 2.81 14.44
CA ILE A 187 10.49 2.47 15.61
C ILE A 187 11.69 3.42 15.74
N ARG A 188 12.50 3.55 14.69
CA ARG A 188 13.78 4.26 14.77
C ARG A 188 13.62 5.78 14.76
N ARG A 189 12.80 6.30 13.86
CA ARG A 189 12.56 7.75 13.69
C ARG A 189 11.39 8.26 14.52
N GLY A 190 10.32 7.46 14.58
CA GLY A 190 9.13 7.79 15.36
C GLY A 190 9.28 7.58 16.86
N GLY A 191 10.24 6.73 17.28
CA GLY A 191 10.47 6.38 18.69
C GLY A 191 9.40 5.48 19.27
N GLN A 192 8.67 4.73 18.42
CA GLN A 192 7.65 3.79 18.84
C GLN A 192 8.27 2.52 19.41
N ARG A 193 7.58 1.90 20.37
CA ARG A 193 8.01 0.61 20.92
C ARG A 193 7.69 -0.49 19.90
N PRO A 194 8.59 -1.47 19.65
CA PRO A 194 8.38 -2.52 18.64
C PRO A 194 7.07 -3.30 18.78
N GLN A 195 6.56 -3.45 20.01
CA GLN A 195 5.29 -4.15 20.28
C GLN A 195 4.04 -3.31 19.97
N ASP A 196 4.17 -2.00 19.77
CA ASP A 196 3.07 -1.10 19.47
C ASP A 196 3.01 -0.78 17.95
N VAL A 197 3.88 -1.39 17.14
CA VAL A 197 3.90 -1.21 15.69
C VAL A 197 3.56 -2.52 14.99
N PHE A 198 2.45 -2.54 14.27
CA PHE A 198 1.92 -3.70 13.57
C PHE A 198 2.04 -3.53 12.06
N VAL A 199 2.46 -4.57 11.36
CA VAL A 199 2.50 -4.54 9.89
C VAL A 199 1.14 -5.01 9.36
N VAL A 200 0.45 -4.10 8.70
CA VAL A 200 -0.81 -4.34 7.99
C VAL A 200 -0.56 -4.03 6.51
N ARG A 201 -0.24 -5.06 5.72
CA ARG A 201 0.07 -4.88 4.30
C ARG A 201 -1.19 -4.63 3.50
N SER A 202 -1.11 -3.74 2.50
CA SER A 202 -2.13 -3.67 1.46
C SER A 202 -2.17 -4.98 0.69
N ALA A 203 -3.35 -5.39 0.26
CA ALA A 203 -3.55 -6.54 -0.60
C ALA A 203 -4.54 -6.20 -1.72
N PRO A 204 -4.38 -6.76 -2.92
CA PRO A 204 -5.37 -6.58 -3.97
C PRO A 204 -6.69 -7.22 -3.55
N ALA A 205 -7.81 -6.60 -3.94
CA ALA A 205 -9.11 -7.25 -3.84
C ALA A 205 -9.17 -8.40 -4.87
N VAL A 206 -8.91 -9.63 -4.41
CA VAL A 206 -8.77 -10.81 -5.27
C VAL A 206 -10.05 -11.04 -6.09
N GLU A 207 -11.21 -10.72 -5.53
CA GLU A 207 -12.51 -10.84 -6.20
C GLU A 207 -12.61 -9.93 -7.44
N ARG A 208 -11.90 -8.80 -7.41
CA ARG A 208 -11.85 -7.84 -8.52
C ARG A 208 -10.81 -8.22 -9.58
N PHE A 209 -9.69 -8.79 -9.16
CA PHE A 209 -8.57 -9.17 -10.03
C PHE A 209 -8.67 -10.65 -10.40
N GLN A 210 -9.77 -11.03 -11.07
CA GLN A 210 -9.96 -12.36 -11.63
C GLN A 210 -9.54 -12.36 -13.09
N PRO A 211 -8.55 -13.17 -13.51
CA PRO A 211 -8.15 -13.28 -14.89
C PRO A 211 -9.32 -13.70 -15.80
N VAL A 212 -9.43 -13.02 -16.95
CA VAL A 212 -10.36 -13.35 -18.02
C VAL A 212 -9.58 -13.87 -19.24
N PRO A 213 -10.23 -14.48 -20.23
CA PRO A 213 -9.56 -14.88 -21.46
C PRO A 213 -8.82 -13.69 -22.10
N PRO A 214 -7.58 -13.86 -22.57
CA PRO A 214 -6.82 -12.79 -23.20
C PRO A 214 -7.47 -12.37 -24.52
N GLU A 215 -7.37 -11.07 -24.84
CA GLU A 215 -7.93 -10.47 -26.05
C GLU A 215 -6.80 -10.02 -26.99
N PRO A 216 -6.51 -10.79 -28.06
CA PRO A 216 -5.40 -10.49 -28.97
C PRO A 216 -5.48 -9.10 -29.63
N GLU A 217 -6.68 -8.55 -29.78
CA GLU A 217 -6.93 -7.24 -30.38
C GLU A 217 -6.26 -6.11 -29.58
N LEU A 218 -6.13 -6.28 -28.25
CA LEU A 218 -5.46 -5.31 -27.36
C LEU A 218 -3.96 -5.23 -27.64
N LYS A 219 -3.37 -6.23 -28.30
CA LYS A 219 -1.97 -6.24 -28.72
C LYS A 219 -1.73 -5.43 -30.00
N ARG A 220 -2.80 -4.94 -30.66
CA ARG A 220 -2.74 -4.13 -31.89
C ARG A 220 -1.89 -4.77 -33.00
N GLY A 221 -2.06 -6.07 -33.21
CA GLY A 221 -1.35 -6.84 -34.24
C GLY A 221 0.10 -7.17 -33.89
N LYS A 222 0.54 -6.89 -32.67
CA LYS A 222 1.88 -7.28 -32.17
C LYS A 222 1.79 -8.61 -31.41
N PRO A 223 2.86 -9.41 -31.40
CA PRO A 223 2.94 -10.64 -30.60
C PRO A 223 2.80 -10.37 -29.09
N HIS A 224 3.34 -9.26 -28.59
CA HIS A 224 3.45 -9.00 -27.17
C HIS A 224 2.75 -7.72 -26.72
N LEU A 225 2.14 -7.77 -25.52
CA LEU A 225 1.60 -6.61 -24.81
C LEU A 225 2.38 -6.38 -23.52
N LEU A 226 2.94 -5.18 -23.38
CA LEU A 226 3.51 -4.66 -22.15
C LEU A 226 2.46 -3.80 -21.44
N CYS A 227 2.36 -3.88 -20.12
CA CYS A 227 1.35 -3.12 -19.37
C CYS A 227 1.96 -2.41 -18.16
N TYR A 228 1.69 -1.11 -18.08
CA TYR A 228 1.89 -0.32 -16.85
C TYR A 228 0.52 0.03 -16.26
N LEU A 229 0.38 -0.09 -14.94
CA LEU A 229 -0.77 0.34 -14.18
C LEU A 229 -0.33 1.23 -13.02
N GLY A 230 -0.93 2.39 -12.86
CA GLY A 230 -0.68 3.22 -11.69
C GLY A 230 -0.98 4.70 -11.88
N VAL A 231 -0.70 5.45 -10.83
CA VAL A 231 -0.62 6.90 -10.88
C VAL A 231 0.60 7.28 -11.73
N MET A 232 0.54 8.43 -12.38
CA MET A 232 1.64 8.97 -13.19
C MET A 232 2.10 10.30 -12.57
N GLY A 233 2.78 10.19 -11.44
CA GLY A 233 3.49 11.30 -10.81
C GLY A 233 4.99 11.29 -11.17
N PRO A 234 5.74 12.32 -10.82
CA PRO A 234 7.19 12.39 -11.08
C PRO A 234 7.98 11.23 -10.45
N GLN A 235 7.50 10.68 -9.34
CA GLN A 235 8.14 9.59 -8.59
C GLN A 235 7.83 8.19 -9.14
N ASP A 236 6.85 8.04 -10.05
CA ASP A 236 6.33 6.74 -10.47
C ASP A 236 7.09 6.11 -11.66
N GLY A 237 8.08 6.82 -12.22
CA GLY A 237 9.05 6.28 -13.18
C GLY A 237 8.51 5.97 -14.58
N VAL A 238 7.36 6.54 -14.97
CA VAL A 238 6.82 6.33 -16.32
C VAL A 238 7.78 6.84 -17.40
N ASP A 239 8.54 7.88 -17.11
CA ASP A 239 9.60 8.42 -17.96
C ASP A 239 10.75 7.42 -18.15
N TYR A 240 11.16 6.70 -17.10
CA TYR A 240 12.13 5.61 -17.18
C TYR A 240 11.61 4.47 -18.07
N ALA A 241 10.34 4.07 -17.90
CA ALA A 241 9.73 3.06 -18.75
C ALA A 241 9.73 3.49 -20.22
N LEU A 242 9.34 4.72 -20.53
CA LEU A 242 9.33 5.23 -21.91
C LEU A 242 10.73 5.26 -22.54
N ARG A 243 11.75 5.69 -21.78
CA ARG A 243 13.13 5.67 -22.26
C ARG A 243 13.66 4.24 -22.44
N ALA A 244 13.32 3.33 -21.54
CA ALA A 244 13.64 1.91 -21.70
C ALA A 244 12.96 1.29 -22.94
N LEU A 245 11.69 1.62 -23.21
CA LEU A 245 10.97 1.16 -24.40
C LEU A 245 11.58 1.73 -25.69
N ALA A 246 12.06 2.98 -25.68
CA ALA A 246 12.79 3.55 -26.81
C ALA A 246 14.10 2.76 -27.05
N LYS A 247 14.86 2.42 -26.00
CA LYS A 247 16.06 1.59 -26.11
C LYS A 247 15.76 0.17 -26.59
N LEU A 248 14.68 -0.42 -26.11
CA LEU A 248 14.20 -1.73 -26.56
C LEU A 248 13.97 -1.74 -28.09
N ARG A 249 13.40 -0.67 -28.63
CA ARG A 249 13.20 -0.50 -30.08
C ARG A 249 14.50 -0.18 -30.81
N ASP A 250 15.23 0.84 -30.35
CA ASP A 250 16.31 1.47 -31.14
C ASP A 250 17.66 0.75 -30.97
N GLU A 251 17.98 0.29 -29.75
CA GLU A 251 19.25 -0.37 -29.44
C GLU A 251 19.16 -1.90 -29.55
N LEU A 252 18.03 -2.51 -29.15
CA LEU A 252 17.82 -3.97 -29.20
C LEU A 252 17.04 -4.42 -30.44
N GLY A 253 16.59 -3.49 -31.30
CA GLY A 253 15.89 -3.77 -32.56
C GLY A 253 14.52 -4.46 -32.39
N ARG A 254 13.92 -4.44 -31.17
CA ARG A 254 12.65 -5.11 -30.89
C ARG A 254 11.48 -4.20 -31.21
N THR A 255 10.63 -4.64 -32.14
CA THR A 255 9.41 -3.91 -32.58
C THR A 255 8.15 -4.75 -32.50
N ASP A 256 8.25 -5.95 -31.96
CA ASP A 256 7.23 -6.99 -31.85
C ASP A 256 6.33 -6.85 -30.61
N TRP A 257 6.28 -5.64 -30.04
CA TRP A 257 5.50 -5.32 -28.85
C TRP A 257 4.61 -4.09 -29.03
N HIS A 258 3.52 -4.06 -28.26
CA HIS A 258 2.70 -2.89 -27.97
C HIS A 258 2.72 -2.65 -26.47
N ALA A 259 2.71 -1.40 -26.01
CA ALA A 259 2.68 -1.05 -24.60
C ALA A 259 1.46 -0.21 -24.28
N VAL A 260 0.78 -0.55 -23.17
CA VAL A 260 -0.34 0.22 -22.65
C VAL A 260 0.00 0.78 -21.26
N PHE A 261 -0.25 2.08 -21.09
CA PHE A 261 -0.10 2.78 -19.82
C PHE A 261 -1.49 3.15 -19.30
N VAL A 262 -1.92 2.44 -18.25
CA VAL A 262 -3.24 2.60 -17.63
C VAL A 262 -3.10 3.44 -16.37
N GLY A 263 -3.82 4.54 -16.31
CA GLY A 263 -3.83 5.45 -15.17
C GLY A 263 -3.74 6.91 -15.56
N SER A 264 -3.63 7.77 -14.57
CA SER A 264 -3.53 9.23 -14.73
C SER A 264 -2.79 9.83 -13.55
N GLY A 265 -2.38 11.07 -13.63
CA GLY A 265 -1.68 11.78 -12.56
C GLY A 265 -1.11 13.10 -13.04
N ASP A 266 -0.39 13.79 -12.15
CA ASP A 266 0.14 15.13 -12.40
C ASP A 266 1.16 15.18 -13.57
N ALA A 267 1.83 14.06 -13.85
CA ALA A 267 2.81 13.96 -14.94
C ALA A 267 2.21 13.41 -16.25
N PHE A 268 0.91 13.13 -16.32
CA PHE A 268 0.29 12.46 -17.48
C PHE A 268 0.58 13.16 -18.81
N ASP A 269 0.33 14.48 -18.91
CA ASP A 269 0.55 15.24 -20.13
C ASP A 269 2.04 15.30 -20.51
N ALA A 270 2.92 15.40 -19.51
CA ALA A 270 4.36 15.37 -19.73
C ALA A 270 4.84 14.02 -20.26
N MET A 271 4.23 12.91 -19.83
CA MET A 271 4.54 11.57 -20.32
C MET A 271 4.05 11.35 -21.76
N LEU A 272 2.87 11.88 -22.11
CA LEU A 272 2.40 11.91 -23.49
C LEU A 272 3.38 12.62 -24.40
N GLU A 273 3.85 13.79 -23.98
CA GLU A 273 4.82 14.57 -24.76
C GLU A 273 6.18 13.89 -24.85
N LEU A 274 6.65 13.25 -23.77
CA LEU A 274 7.87 12.45 -23.80
C LEU A 274 7.76 11.28 -24.78
N SER A 275 6.64 10.57 -24.78
CA SER A 275 6.36 9.47 -25.72
C SER A 275 6.44 9.93 -27.18
N ARG A 276 5.88 11.12 -27.50
CA ARG A 276 5.99 11.71 -28.84
C ARG A 276 7.44 12.05 -29.22
N ARG A 277 8.18 12.68 -28.31
CA ARG A 277 9.60 13.03 -28.55
C ARG A 277 10.48 11.80 -28.77
N LEU A 278 10.17 10.70 -28.10
CA LEU A 278 10.86 9.42 -28.27
C LEU A 278 10.36 8.64 -29.51
N GLY A 279 9.39 9.16 -30.27
CA GLY A 279 8.85 8.49 -31.45
C GLY A 279 8.09 7.20 -31.14
N LEU A 280 7.46 7.09 -29.97
CA LEU A 280 6.77 5.88 -29.50
C LEU A 280 5.25 5.89 -29.74
N THR A 281 4.71 6.90 -30.42
CA THR A 281 3.27 7.14 -30.54
C THR A 281 2.49 5.96 -31.12
N GLU A 282 3.10 5.22 -32.06
CA GLU A 282 2.46 4.05 -32.70
C GLU A 282 2.52 2.80 -31.81
N GLN A 283 3.49 2.72 -30.91
CA GLN A 283 3.75 1.53 -30.09
C GLN A 283 3.22 1.66 -28.66
N VAL A 284 3.00 2.89 -28.18
CA VAL A 284 2.60 3.19 -26.81
C VAL A 284 1.23 3.85 -26.77
N GLN A 285 0.33 3.28 -25.99
CA GLN A 285 -1.00 3.83 -25.74
C GLN A 285 -1.12 4.29 -24.27
N PHE A 286 -1.64 5.50 -24.08
CA PHE A 286 -2.10 5.99 -22.78
C PHE A 286 -3.63 5.97 -22.74
N THR A 287 -4.20 5.25 -21.79
CA THR A 287 -5.66 5.11 -21.69
C THR A 287 -6.30 6.14 -20.77
N GLY A 288 -5.51 6.80 -19.90
CA GLY A 288 -6.07 7.47 -18.75
C GLY A 288 -6.67 6.46 -17.76
N ARG A 289 -7.55 6.94 -16.88
CA ARG A 289 -8.31 6.06 -15.97
C ARG A 289 -9.41 5.35 -16.73
N ILE A 290 -9.46 4.04 -16.63
CA ILE A 290 -10.47 3.18 -17.23
C ILE A 290 -11.28 2.42 -16.17
N PRO A 291 -12.46 1.86 -16.53
CA PRO A 291 -13.22 0.97 -15.67
C PRO A 291 -12.43 -0.29 -15.30
N ASP A 292 -12.77 -0.88 -14.14
CA ASP A 292 -12.11 -2.08 -13.63
C ASP A 292 -12.20 -3.27 -14.60
N ALA A 293 -13.32 -3.42 -15.28
CA ALA A 293 -13.51 -4.48 -16.28
C ALA A 293 -12.49 -4.36 -17.42
N ASP A 294 -12.26 -3.15 -17.93
CA ASP A 294 -11.27 -2.91 -18.99
C ASP A 294 -9.84 -3.10 -18.48
N LEU A 295 -9.56 -2.68 -17.25
CA LEU A 295 -8.26 -2.92 -16.61
C LEU A 295 -7.95 -4.42 -16.53
N VAL A 296 -8.92 -5.24 -16.08
CA VAL A 296 -8.77 -6.71 -16.00
C VAL A 296 -8.49 -7.31 -17.38
N ARG A 297 -9.15 -6.82 -18.45
CA ARG A 297 -8.91 -7.25 -19.83
C ARG A 297 -7.47 -6.97 -20.29
N TYR A 298 -6.96 -5.74 -20.05
CA TYR A 298 -5.57 -5.40 -20.36
C TYR A 298 -4.58 -6.26 -19.57
N LEU A 299 -4.76 -6.38 -18.25
CA LEU A 299 -3.89 -7.20 -17.42
C LEU A 299 -3.94 -8.68 -17.77
N SER A 300 -5.13 -9.21 -18.13
CA SER A 300 -5.27 -10.62 -18.57
C SER A 300 -4.58 -10.88 -19.90
N THR A 301 -4.45 -9.86 -20.75
CA THR A 301 -3.82 -9.97 -22.07
C THR A 301 -2.32 -9.68 -22.04
N ALA A 302 -1.85 -8.94 -21.02
CA ALA A 302 -0.45 -8.53 -20.91
C ALA A 302 0.51 -9.73 -20.82
N ASP A 303 1.59 -9.70 -21.59
CA ASP A 303 2.67 -10.67 -21.52
C ASP A 303 3.68 -10.34 -20.44
N VAL A 304 3.95 -9.04 -20.20
CA VAL A 304 4.85 -8.53 -19.16
C VAL A 304 4.27 -7.25 -18.56
N CYS A 305 4.34 -7.11 -17.24
CA CYS A 305 3.94 -5.91 -16.53
C CYS A 305 5.17 -5.13 -16.01
N LEU A 306 5.07 -3.79 -16.01
CA LEU A 306 6.18 -2.89 -15.75
C LEU A 306 6.03 -2.19 -14.39
N SER A 307 7.08 -2.23 -13.56
CA SER A 307 7.23 -1.46 -12.32
C SER A 307 8.55 -0.66 -12.39
N PRO A 308 8.55 0.46 -13.11
CA PRO A 308 9.74 1.23 -13.41
C PRO A 308 10.08 2.27 -12.33
N ASP A 309 9.56 2.08 -11.13
CA ASP A 309 9.69 3.02 -10.00
C ASP A 309 11.17 3.25 -9.70
N PRO A 310 11.73 4.49 -9.86
CA PRO A 310 13.16 4.74 -9.71
C PRO A 310 13.56 4.66 -8.24
N ARG A 311 14.83 4.28 -7.99
CA ARG A 311 15.35 4.30 -6.63
C ARG A 311 15.46 5.73 -6.12
N ASN A 312 14.71 6.00 -5.09
CA ASN A 312 14.78 7.21 -4.27
C ASN A 312 14.41 6.82 -2.82
N PRO A 313 14.55 7.73 -1.84
CA PRO A 313 14.26 7.43 -0.42
C PRO A 313 12.87 6.89 -0.14
N LEU A 314 11.86 7.28 -0.94
CA LEU A 314 10.49 6.78 -0.82
C LEU A 314 10.33 5.40 -1.46
N ASN A 315 10.68 5.28 -2.73
CA ASN A 315 10.37 4.10 -3.53
C ASN A 315 11.12 2.85 -3.05
N ASP A 316 12.37 3.01 -2.56
CA ASP A 316 13.17 1.88 -2.08
C ASP A 316 12.52 1.14 -0.89
N VAL A 317 11.70 1.85 -0.11
CA VAL A 317 11.05 1.33 1.09
C VAL A 317 9.52 1.17 0.95
N SER A 318 8.94 1.54 -0.19
CA SER A 318 7.49 1.51 -0.42
C SER A 318 7.03 0.23 -1.11
N THR A 319 5.93 -0.33 -0.63
CA THR A 319 5.24 -1.44 -1.31
C THR A 319 4.38 -0.88 -2.44
N MET A 320 4.69 -1.27 -3.68
CA MET A 320 3.96 -0.83 -4.87
C MET A 320 2.71 -1.66 -5.07
N ASN A 321 1.52 -1.05 -4.96
CA ASN A 321 0.23 -1.74 -5.13
C ASN A 321 0.11 -2.38 -6.52
N LYS A 322 0.63 -1.73 -7.58
CA LYS A 322 0.66 -2.28 -8.94
C LYS A 322 1.33 -3.66 -9.01
N VAL A 323 2.40 -3.86 -8.26
CA VAL A 323 3.12 -5.15 -8.17
C VAL A 323 2.23 -6.25 -7.59
N LEU A 324 1.47 -5.93 -6.54
CA LEU A 324 0.52 -6.86 -5.93
C LEU A 324 -0.64 -7.21 -6.89
N GLU A 325 -1.13 -6.21 -7.64
CA GLU A 325 -2.19 -6.38 -8.64
C GLU A 325 -1.71 -7.22 -9.83
N TYR A 326 -0.49 -7.02 -10.32
CA TYR A 326 0.13 -7.86 -11.35
C TYR A 326 0.26 -9.31 -10.90
N MET A 327 0.72 -9.54 -9.68
CA MET A 327 0.82 -10.88 -9.10
C MET A 327 -0.55 -11.55 -8.95
N ALA A 328 -1.59 -10.82 -8.53
CA ALA A 328 -2.95 -11.35 -8.46
C ALA A 328 -3.45 -11.81 -9.82
N MET A 329 -3.11 -11.08 -10.88
CA MET A 329 -3.44 -11.43 -12.26
C MET A 329 -2.52 -12.50 -12.88
N GLY A 330 -1.54 -13.00 -12.12
CA GLY A 330 -0.60 -14.01 -12.60
C GLY A 330 0.32 -13.49 -13.72
N ARG A 331 0.70 -12.22 -13.67
CA ARG A 331 1.57 -11.61 -14.68
C ARG A 331 3.01 -11.49 -14.21
N PRO A 332 3.99 -11.82 -15.07
CA PRO A 332 5.40 -11.61 -14.77
C PRO A 332 5.71 -10.12 -14.75
N ILE A 333 6.68 -9.73 -13.95
CA ILE A 333 6.98 -8.34 -13.68
C ILE A 333 8.44 -8.03 -14.05
N VAL A 334 8.68 -6.91 -14.72
CA VAL A 334 9.99 -6.26 -14.78
C VAL A 334 9.97 -5.08 -13.83
N SER A 335 10.93 -5.02 -12.92
CA SER A 335 11.05 -3.98 -11.90
C SER A 335 12.49 -3.49 -11.80
N PHE A 336 12.69 -2.26 -11.35
CA PHE A 336 13.99 -1.88 -10.81
C PHE A 336 14.27 -2.61 -9.49
N ASP A 337 15.55 -2.85 -9.22
CA ASP A 337 16.02 -3.52 -8.01
C ASP A 337 15.89 -2.60 -6.80
N LEU A 338 14.71 -2.60 -6.18
CA LEU A 338 14.38 -1.88 -4.98
C LEU A 338 14.17 -2.88 -3.82
N ARG A 339 14.46 -2.42 -2.61
CA ARG A 339 14.36 -3.25 -1.39
C ARG A 339 12.95 -3.87 -1.24
N GLU A 340 11.90 -3.03 -1.25
CA GLU A 340 10.53 -3.53 -1.06
C GLU A 340 9.95 -4.19 -2.30
N ALA A 341 10.45 -3.90 -3.52
CA ALA A 341 10.09 -4.65 -4.72
C ALA A 341 10.50 -6.11 -4.59
N ARG A 342 11.74 -6.38 -4.11
CA ARG A 342 12.20 -7.76 -3.84
C ARG A 342 11.40 -8.45 -2.75
N VAL A 343 11.06 -7.75 -1.66
CA VAL A 343 10.23 -8.30 -0.59
C VAL A 343 8.84 -8.66 -1.11
N SER A 344 8.23 -7.79 -1.91
CA SER A 344 6.88 -7.98 -2.45
C SER A 344 6.84 -9.05 -3.54
N ALA A 345 7.59 -8.89 -4.62
CA ALA A 345 7.49 -9.77 -5.78
C ALA A 345 8.35 -11.03 -5.67
N GLY A 346 9.54 -10.97 -5.05
CA GLY A 346 10.46 -12.11 -5.03
C GLY A 346 10.73 -12.62 -6.44
N ASP A 347 10.55 -13.92 -6.66
CA ASP A 347 10.77 -14.57 -7.96
C ASP A 347 9.61 -14.38 -8.96
N ALA A 348 8.57 -13.61 -8.61
CA ALA A 348 7.53 -13.18 -9.55
C ALA A 348 7.98 -11.99 -10.43
N ALA A 349 9.16 -11.40 -10.15
CA ALA A 349 9.75 -10.33 -10.93
C ALA A 349 11.19 -10.65 -11.37
N LEU A 350 11.59 -10.10 -12.52
CA LEU A 350 12.99 -9.90 -12.86
C LEU A 350 13.37 -8.43 -12.57
N TYR A 351 14.63 -8.25 -12.14
CA TYR A 351 15.10 -6.97 -11.64
C TYR A 351 16.24 -6.42 -12.47
N ALA A 352 16.04 -5.21 -13.00
CA ALA A 352 17.11 -4.41 -13.58
C ALA A 352 17.81 -3.59 -12.49
N PRO A 353 19.12 -3.27 -12.64
CA PRO A 353 19.78 -2.31 -11.78
C PRO A 353 18.96 -1.02 -11.65
N ALA A 354 18.88 -0.47 -10.45
CA ALA A 354 18.03 0.68 -10.19
C ALA A 354 18.42 1.89 -11.08
N ASN A 355 17.43 2.49 -11.71
CA ASN A 355 17.54 3.66 -12.59
C ASN A 355 18.33 3.41 -13.88
N ASP A 356 18.61 2.15 -14.24
CA ASP A 356 19.27 1.79 -15.50
C ASP A 356 18.21 1.37 -16.55
N GLU A 357 17.92 2.29 -17.47
CA GLU A 357 16.90 2.12 -18.51
C GLU A 357 17.34 1.11 -19.58
N ALA A 358 18.64 0.98 -19.85
CA ALA A 358 19.16 0.03 -20.83
C ALA A 358 19.02 -1.41 -20.28
N ALA A 359 19.45 -1.63 -19.05
CA ALA A 359 19.26 -2.91 -18.39
C ALA A 359 17.77 -3.26 -18.21
N PHE A 360 16.90 -2.27 -17.98
CA PHE A 360 15.45 -2.50 -17.90
C PHE A 360 14.90 -2.99 -19.25
N ALA A 361 15.35 -2.41 -20.37
CA ALA A 361 15.00 -2.85 -21.72
C ALA A 361 15.49 -4.28 -22.01
N GLU A 362 16.73 -4.62 -21.59
CA GLU A 362 17.27 -5.97 -21.73
C GLU A 362 16.45 -7.01 -20.96
N VAL A 363 16.06 -6.70 -19.73
CA VAL A 363 15.20 -7.58 -18.91
C VAL A 363 13.82 -7.76 -19.55
N ILE A 364 13.23 -6.73 -20.15
CA ILE A 364 12.01 -6.88 -20.93
C ILE A 364 12.24 -7.84 -22.10
N ALA A 365 13.29 -7.65 -22.90
CA ALA A 365 13.60 -8.50 -24.05
C ALA A 365 13.74 -9.97 -23.65
N LEU A 366 14.45 -10.27 -22.55
CA LEU A 366 14.58 -11.62 -22.01
C LEU A 366 13.23 -12.27 -21.71
N LEU A 367 12.32 -11.55 -21.06
CA LEU A 367 10.98 -12.08 -20.75
C LEU A 367 10.09 -12.23 -21.99
N LEU A 368 10.26 -11.40 -23.02
CA LEU A 368 9.51 -11.57 -24.26
C LEU A 368 9.88 -12.88 -24.97
N ASP A 369 11.16 -13.31 -24.85
CA ASP A 369 11.68 -14.51 -25.52
C ASP A 369 11.44 -15.81 -24.72
N ASP A 370 11.10 -15.72 -23.40
CA ASP A 370 10.89 -16.90 -22.54
C ASP A 370 9.46 -17.01 -21.99
N PRO A 371 8.53 -17.62 -22.75
CA PRO A 371 7.15 -17.81 -22.31
C PRO A 371 7.02 -18.74 -21.10
N GLU A 372 7.95 -19.71 -20.95
CA GLU A 372 7.92 -20.61 -19.81
C GLU A 372 8.29 -19.88 -18.53
N GLN A 373 9.29 -19.01 -18.58
CA GLN A 373 9.65 -18.16 -17.44
C GLN A 373 8.52 -17.23 -17.08
N ARG A 374 7.85 -16.59 -18.06
CA ARG A 374 6.66 -15.77 -17.80
C ARG A 374 5.58 -16.55 -17.06
N ALA A 375 5.29 -17.78 -17.50
CA ALA A 375 4.28 -18.63 -16.84
C ALA A 375 4.68 -19.01 -15.41
N ARG A 376 5.94 -19.39 -15.18
CA ARG A 376 6.46 -19.70 -13.84
C ARG A 376 6.34 -18.50 -12.90
N MET A 377 6.77 -17.33 -13.34
CA MET A 377 6.71 -16.09 -12.56
C MET A 377 5.28 -15.70 -12.21
N GLY A 378 4.37 -15.81 -13.17
CA GLY A 378 2.94 -15.56 -12.94
C GLY A 378 2.35 -16.45 -11.85
N LYS A 379 2.67 -17.75 -11.89
CA LYS A 379 2.23 -18.71 -10.87
C LYS A 379 2.80 -18.39 -9.48
N ILE A 380 4.09 -18.08 -9.39
CA ILE A 380 4.73 -17.65 -8.13
C ILE A 380 4.02 -16.41 -7.56
N GLY A 381 3.70 -15.44 -8.43
CA GLY A 381 2.96 -14.24 -8.03
C GLY A 381 1.61 -14.56 -7.39
N GLN A 382 0.81 -15.41 -8.03
CA GLN A 382 -0.49 -15.84 -7.51
C GLN A 382 -0.37 -16.59 -6.18
N GLU A 383 0.61 -17.49 -6.05
CA GLU A 383 0.88 -18.22 -4.81
C GLU A 383 1.27 -17.27 -3.67
N ARG A 384 2.02 -16.20 -3.95
CA ARG A 384 2.38 -15.19 -2.95
C ARG A 384 1.17 -14.39 -2.47
N ILE A 385 0.28 -13.97 -3.40
CA ILE A 385 -0.95 -13.24 -3.07
C ILE A 385 -1.93 -14.11 -2.30
N GLY A 386 -2.10 -15.37 -2.67
CA GLY A 386 -2.97 -16.32 -1.95
C GLY A 386 -2.41 -16.80 -0.61
N GLY A 387 -1.10 -16.62 -0.38
CA GLY A 387 -0.37 -17.08 0.79
C GLY A 387 0.14 -15.94 1.69
N PRO A 388 1.47 -15.66 1.69
CA PRO A 388 2.08 -14.72 2.64
C PRO A 388 1.61 -13.28 2.49
N LEU A 389 1.16 -12.86 1.31
CA LEU A 389 0.68 -11.51 1.04
C LEU A 389 -0.86 -11.40 1.02
N SER A 390 -1.57 -12.42 1.47
CA SER A 390 -3.03 -12.40 1.52
C SER A 390 -3.54 -11.40 2.55
N TRP A 391 -4.70 -10.78 2.27
CA TRP A 391 -5.37 -9.88 3.22
C TRP A 391 -5.66 -10.56 4.56
N ARG A 392 -5.90 -11.88 4.58
CA ARG A 392 -6.13 -12.65 5.83
C ARG A 392 -5.01 -12.45 6.86
N ASN A 393 -3.74 -12.36 6.43
CA ASN A 393 -2.63 -12.10 7.33
C ASN A 393 -2.67 -10.68 7.89
N SER A 394 -3.03 -9.71 7.04
CA SER A 394 -3.21 -8.32 7.44
C SER A 394 -4.40 -8.13 8.37
N GLN A 395 -5.50 -8.86 8.17
CA GLN A 395 -6.66 -8.88 9.08
C GLN A 395 -6.26 -9.27 10.50
N ALA A 396 -5.51 -10.36 10.66
CA ALA A 396 -5.05 -10.81 11.95
C ALA A 396 -4.19 -9.75 12.67
N SER A 397 -3.30 -9.09 11.91
CA SER A 397 -2.44 -8.01 12.40
C SER A 397 -3.24 -6.76 12.78
N LEU A 398 -4.23 -6.37 11.97
CA LEU A 398 -5.14 -5.24 12.25
C LEU A 398 -5.93 -5.48 13.54
N LEU A 399 -6.53 -6.65 13.70
CA LEU A 399 -7.30 -6.99 14.89
C LEU A 399 -6.43 -7.06 16.16
N ALA A 400 -5.20 -7.57 16.04
CA ALA A 400 -4.23 -7.55 17.12
C ALA A 400 -3.83 -6.12 17.52
N ALA A 401 -3.67 -5.22 16.55
CA ALA A 401 -3.39 -3.81 16.80
C ALA A 401 -4.53 -3.11 17.56
N TYR A 402 -5.78 -3.39 17.18
CA TYR A 402 -6.94 -2.84 17.88
C TYR A 402 -7.10 -3.41 19.29
N ALA A 403 -6.85 -4.70 19.49
CA ALA A 403 -6.81 -5.32 20.80
C ALA A 403 -5.72 -4.69 21.70
N ALA A 404 -4.51 -4.49 21.16
CA ALA A 404 -3.41 -3.82 21.86
C ALA A 404 -3.76 -2.37 22.23
N ALA A 405 -4.39 -1.61 21.32
CA ALA A 405 -4.83 -0.25 21.58
C ALA A 405 -5.85 -0.19 22.73
N CYS A 406 -6.77 -1.13 22.79
CA CYS A 406 -7.80 -1.21 23.84
C CYS A 406 -7.29 -1.82 25.17
N GLY A 407 -6.08 -2.36 25.19
CA GLY A 407 -5.53 -3.02 26.37
C GLY A 407 -6.07 -4.45 26.59
N ASP A 408 -6.67 -5.03 25.56
CA ASP A 408 -7.13 -6.42 25.59
C ASP A 408 -5.91 -7.33 25.35
N HIS A 409 -5.43 -7.99 26.38
CA HIS A 409 -4.33 -8.94 26.26
C HIS A 409 -4.80 -10.21 25.55
N THR A 410 -4.78 -10.23 24.23
CA THR A 410 -4.73 -11.48 23.47
C THR A 410 -3.27 -11.91 23.42
N PRO A 411 -2.89 -13.14 23.86
CA PRO A 411 -1.55 -13.63 23.63
C PRO A 411 -1.34 -13.71 22.11
N GLY A 412 -0.42 -12.88 21.58
CA GLY A 412 -0.05 -12.91 20.18
C GLY A 412 0.36 -14.33 19.78
N PRO A 413 0.25 -14.72 18.50
CA PRO A 413 0.74 -15.99 18.04
C PRO A 413 2.24 -16.04 18.33
N THR A 414 2.60 -16.83 19.33
CA THR A 414 4.00 -17.09 19.68
C THR A 414 4.68 -17.63 18.44
N GLY A 415 5.56 -16.82 17.86
CA GLY A 415 6.45 -17.26 16.79
C GLY A 415 7.11 -18.55 17.23
N ARG A 416 6.89 -19.63 16.49
CA ARG A 416 7.58 -20.91 16.69
C ARG A 416 9.08 -20.60 16.65
N THR A 417 9.67 -20.50 17.82
CA THR A 417 11.11 -20.43 18.01
C THR A 417 11.75 -21.55 17.20
N ALA A 418 12.58 -21.16 16.24
CA ALA A 418 13.47 -22.07 15.56
C ALA A 418 14.25 -22.86 16.62
N ARG A 419 13.95 -24.14 16.73
CA ARG A 419 14.61 -25.08 17.61
C ARG A 419 16.05 -25.21 17.14
N THR A 420 16.95 -24.50 17.83
CA THR A 420 18.40 -24.60 17.64
C THR A 420 18.81 -26.05 17.83
N VAL A 421 19.14 -26.71 16.73
CA VAL A 421 19.77 -28.03 16.76
C VAL A 421 21.17 -27.85 17.33
N ARG A 422 21.31 -28.20 18.59
CA ARG A 422 22.59 -28.26 19.30
C ARG A 422 23.34 -29.48 18.79
N THR A 423 24.22 -29.30 17.82
CA THR A 423 25.17 -30.35 17.38
C THR A 423 26.10 -30.71 18.55
N ALA A 424 25.93 -31.91 19.03
CA ALA A 424 26.85 -32.52 20.02
C ALA A 424 28.24 -32.65 19.41
N ARG A 425 29.18 -31.91 19.93
CA ARG A 425 30.60 -32.01 19.62
C ARG A 425 31.17 -33.18 20.41
N THR A 426 31.33 -34.35 19.75
CA THR A 426 32.06 -35.49 20.31
C THR A 426 33.52 -35.13 20.54
N ALA A 427 33.92 -35.14 21.79
CA ALA A 427 35.30 -35.01 22.20
C ALA A 427 36.06 -36.30 21.80
N ARG A 428 37.00 -36.20 20.88
CA ARG A 428 37.99 -37.26 20.57
C ARG A 428 39.25 -36.98 21.36
N THR A 429 39.45 -37.77 22.42
CA THR A 429 40.72 -37.88 23.15
C THR A 429 41.76 -38.55 22.26
N GLY A 430 42.75 -37.79 21.83
CA GLY A 430 43.92 -38.30 21.12
C GLY A 430 45.15 -38.29 22.04
N LYS A 431 45.65 -39.48 22.40
CA LYS A 431 46.92 -39.68 23.11
C LYS A 431 48.10 -39.22 22.25
N ARG A 432 48.99 -38.45 22.82
CA ARG A 432 50.35 -38.23 22.29
C ARG A 432 51.25 -39.48 22.56
N PRO A 433 52.04 -39.94 21.62
CA PRO A 433 53.25 -40.73 21.97
C PRO A 433 54.45 -39.78 22.15
N ARG A 434 55.25 -40.12 23.16
CA ARG A 434 56.59 -39.58 23.37
C ARG A 434 57.55 -40.19 22.33
N ARG A 435 58.28 -39.37 21.63
CA ARG A 435 59.79 -39.35 21.52
C ARG A 435 60.14 -38.12 20.71
#